data_75b563419f08d7352cc8209193810f20
#
_entry.id   75b563419f08d7352cc8209193810f20
#
_cell.length_a   1.000
_cell.length_b   1.000
_cell.length_c   1.000
_cell.angle_alpha   90.00
_cell.angle_beta   90.00
_cell.angle_gamma   90.00
#
_symmetry.space_group_name_H-M   'P 1'
#
loop_
_entity.id
_entity.type
_entity.pdbx_description
1 polymer ?
#
loop_
_entity_poly.entity_id
_entity_poly.type
_entity_poly.pdbx_seq_one_letter_code
_entity_poly.pdbx_strand_id
1 'polypeptide(L)'
;MIRVVGITFKEVGKIYWFSPGPYKLEKDEKVVVETVRGLELGFVTVPPQDIEDGVLEHELKPVVRIASKIDIKNYNENLVKAKKALEITEKIVKKDKLEMKLLDCEYTLDKQKIIFYYNAEGRVDFRELLKDLAAEFRVRIELRQVGTREGAKFIGGLGSCGRTICCKNHLREFDLVTMKMAKDQGMTLNASKIAGLCGKLMCCIAYENELYQEARTRIPLVGDIVDTPKCKGCKVIDVNFLKETLKTIDGENNIDDWNAKDVVKVKGHVEESSDDDLTDDIK
;
A
#
# COMPACT_ATOMS: atom_id res chain seq x y z
N MET A 1 6.01 -17.24 -24.59
CA MET A 1 5.49 -15.88 -24.24
C MET A 1 3.98 -15.93 -24.17
N ILE A 2 3.40 -15.39 -23.11
CA ILE A 2 1.95 -15.35 -22.89
C ILE A 2 1.49 -13.90 -22.99
N ARG A 3 0.40 -13.66 -23.72
CA ARG A 3 -0.18 -12.32 -23.86
C ARG A 3 -1.12 -12.01 -22.71
N VAL A 4 -0.87 -10.92 -22.00
CA VAL A 4 -1.60 -10.54 -20.79
C VAL A 4 -2.06 -9.09 -20.85
N VAL A 5 -3.10 -8.77 -20.08
CA VAL A 5 -3.62 -7.43 -19.86
C VAL A 5 -3.76 -7.19 -18.36
N GLY A 6 -3.31 -6.05 -17.86
CA GLY A 6 -3.42 -5.69 -16.45
C GLY A 6 -4.71 -4.91 -16.16
N ILE A 7 -5.55 -5.46 -15.29
CA ILE A 7 -6.87 -4.92 -14.95
C ILE A 7 -6.91 -4.56 -13.46
N THR A 8 -7.51 -3.41 -13.15
CA THR A 8 -7.82 -3.00 -11.78
C THR A 8 -9.32 -2.82 -11.61
N PHE A 9 -9.81 -3.05 -10.39
CA PHE A 9 -11.23 -2.86 -10.03
C PHE A 9 -11.48 -1.55 -9.28
N LYS A 10 -10.43 -0.92 -8.80
CA LYS A 10 -10.45 0.39 -8.12
C LYS A 10 -9.33 1.26 -8.67
N GLU A 11 -9.46 2.58 -8.56
CA GLU A 11 -8.53 3.57 -9.08
C GLU A 11 -7.07 3.30 -8.66
N VAL A 12 -6.87 3.01 -7.37
CA VAL A 12 -5.59 2.53 -6.83
C VAL A 12 -5.79 1.15 -6.23
N GLY A 13 -5.85 0.13 -7.09
CA GLY A 13 -6.01 -1.29 -6.72
C GLY A 13 -4.82 -2.12 -7.17
N LYS A 14 -4.71 -3.34 -6.64
CA LYS A 14 -3.79 -4.34 -7.17
C LYS A 14 -4.12 -4.57 -8.65
N ILE A 15 -3.08 -4.70 -9.47
CA ILE A 15 -3.22 -5.08 -10.87
C ILE A 15 -3.37 -6.58 -10.92
N TYR A 16 -4.42 -7.05 -11.58
CA TYR A 16 -4.67 -8.46 -11.84
C TYR A 16 -4.47 -8.76 -13.31
N TRP A 17 -3.76 -9.82 -13.60
CA TRP A 17 -3.44 -10.23 -14.95
C TRP A 17 -4.51 -11.16 -15.51
N PHE A 18 -4.96 -10.86 -16.72
CA PHE A 18 -5.94 -11.63 -17.47
C PHE A 18 -5.44 -11.88 -18.89
N SER A 19 -5.98 -12.89 -19.57
CA SER A 19 -5.80 -13.06 -21.00
C SER A 19 -6.70 -12.05 -21.75
N PRO A 20 -6.19 -11.25 -22.68
CA PRO A 20 -7.01 -10.31 -23.44
C PRO A 20 -7.99 -11.00 -24.38
N GLY A 21 -7.84 -12.32 -24.64
CA GLY A 21 -8.65 -13.04 -25.61
C GLY A 21 -8.55 -12.43 -27.02
N PRO A 22 -9.69 -12.36 -27.77
CA PRO A 22 -9.70 -11.81 -29.13
C PRO A 22 -9.79 -10.27 -29.15
N TYR A 23 -9.84 -9.62 -27.99
CA TYR A 23 -10.10 -8.19 -27.89
C TYR A 23 -8.81 -7.37 -28.04
N LYS A 24 -8.91 -6.26 -28.81
CA LYS A 24 -7.91 -5.20 -28.83
C LYS A 24 -8.28 -4.23 -27.72
N LEU A 25 -7.54 -4.27 -26.63
CA LEU A 25 -7.82 -3.48 -25.44
C LEU A 25 -6.84 -2.32 -25.32
N GLU A 26 -7.37 -1.15 -25.03
CA GLU A 26 -6.58 0.06 -24.82
C GLU A 26 -6.58 0.44 -23.33
N LYS A 27 -5.64 1.29 -22.93
CA LYS A 27 -5.57 1.81 -21.56
C LYS A 27 -6.86 2.58 -21.24
N ASP A 28 -7.33 2.46 -19.99
CA ASP A 28 -8.55 3.06 -19.44
C ASP A 28 -9.86 2.49 -20.02
N GLU A 29 -9.79 1.49 -20.90
CA GLU A 29 -10.96 0.80 -21.40
C GLU A 29 -11.62 -0.05 -20.31
N LYS A 30 -12.95 -0.10 -20.33
CA LYS A 30 -13.73 -0.86 -19.35
C LYS A 30 -14.06 -2.23 -19.91
N VAL A 31 -13.79 -3.25 -19.09
CA VAL A 31 -13.99 -4.65 -19.44
C VAL A 31 -14.78 -5.38 -18.37
N VAL A 32 -15.43 -6.46 -18.75
CA VAL A 32 -16.09 -7.38 -17.82
C VAL A 32 -15.23 -8.63 -17.73
N VAL A 33 -14.91 -9.00 -16.50
CA VAL A 33 -14.10 -10.18 -16.18
C VAL A 33 -14.80 -11.03 -15.14
N GLU A 34 -14.49 -12.32 -15.12
CA GLU A 34 -14.96 -13.24 -14.10
C GLU A 34 -13.89 -13.43 -13.03
N THR A 35 -14.25 -13.12 -11.79
CA THR A 35 -13.39 -13.28 -10.62
C THR A 35 -13.98 -14.35 -9.68
N VAL A 36 -13.31 -14.61 -8.57
CA VAL A 36 -13.85 -15.45 -7.49
C VAL A 36 -15.15 -14.86 -6.89
N ARG A 37 -15.37 -13.57 -7.05
CA ARG A 37 -16.55 -12.86 -6.55
C ARG A 37 -17.75 -12.92 -7.49
N GLY A 38 -17.52 -13.22 -8.76
CA GLY A 38 -18.48 -13.21 -9.85
C GLY A 38 -18.05 -12.29 -10.99
N LEU A 39 -18.99 -11.81 -11.77
CA LEU A 39 -18.73 -10.85 -12.85
C LEU A 39 -18.46 -9.46 -12.25
N GLU A 40 -17.32 -8.90 -12.61
CA GLU A 40 -16.89 -7.57 -12.17
C GLU A 40 -16.53 -6.69 -13.36
N LEU A 41 -16.79 -5.39 -13.22
CA LEU A 41 -16.33 -4.40 -14.19
C LEU A 41 -14.91 -3.94 -13.78
N GLY A 42 -13.95 -4.17 -14.66
CA GLY A 42 -12.57 -3.78 -14.48
C GLY A 42 -12.14 -2.66 -15.43
N PHE A 43 -11.02 -2.03 -15.11
CA PHE A 43 -10.39 -0.96 -15.90
C PHE A 43 -9.04 -1.46 -16.38
N VAL A 44 -8.78 -1.36 -17.67
CA VAL A 44 -7.48 -1.70 -18.25
C VAL A 44 -6.45 -0.67 -17.81
N THR A 45 -5.55 -1.07 -16.95
CA THR A 45 -4.48 -0.21 -16.42
C THR A 45 -3.19 -0.41 -17.21
N VAL A 46 -2.88 -1.67 -17.56
CA VAL A 46 -1.75 -2.03 -18.41
C VAL A 46 -2.31 -2.62 -19.71
N PRO A 47 -2.03 -2.00 -20.87
CA PRO A 47 -2.48 -2.53 -22.15
C PRO A 47 -1.89 -3.91 -22.43
N PRO A 48 -2.45 -4.68 -23.39
CA PRO A 48 -1.95 -6.00 -23.73
C PRO A 48 -0.48 -6.00 -24.07
N GLN A 49 0.28 -6.85 -23.36
CA GLN A 49 1.72 -7.05 -23.55
C GLN A 49 2.08 -8.53 -23.48
N ASP A 50 3.22 -8.89 -24.06
CA ASP A 50 3.74 -10.25 -24.01
C ASP A 50 4.74 -10.35 -22.83
N ILE A 51 4.56 -11.34 -21.96
CA ILE A 51 5.44 -11.65 -20.83
C ILE A 51 6.03 -13.06 -21.00
N GLU A 52 7.14 -13.34 -20.32
CA GLU A 52 7.75 -14.66 -20.31
C GLU A 52 6.87 -15.69 -19.60
N ASP A 53 6.90 -16.93 -20.13
CA ASP A 53 6.23 -18.05 -19.49
C ASP A 53 6.85 -18.30 -18.10
N GLY A 54 5.99 -18.51 -17.09
CA GLY A 54 6.42 -18.82 -15.72
C GLY A 54 6.51 -17.61 -14.77
N VAL A 55 6.32 -16.38 -15.26
CA VAL A 55 6.23 -15.19 -14.41
C VAL A 55 4.93 -15.14 -13.58
N LEU A 56 3.89 -15.81 -14.07
CA LEU A 56 2.60 -15.85 -13.40
C LEU A 56 2.41 -17.22 -12.71
N GLU A 57 2.06 -17.15 -11.42
CA GLU A 57 1.84 -18.34 -10.58
C GLU A 57 0.49 -19.03 -10.84
N HIS A 58 -0.42 -18.40 -11.61
CA HIS A 58 -1.80 -18.86 -11.77
C HIS A 58 -2.23 -18.85 -13.23
N GLU A 59 -3.15 -19.78 -13.56
CA GLU A 59 -3.80 -19.85 -14.86
C GLU A 59 -4.57 -18.53 -15.14
N LEU A 60 -4.33 -17.94 -16.33
CA LEU A 60 -4.94 -16.70 -16.75
C LEU A 60 -6.40 -16.91 -17.14
N LYS A 61 -7.31 -16.27 -16.40
CA LYS A 61 -8.70 -16.16 -16.85
C LYS A 61 -8.80 -15.17 -18.02
N PRO A 62 -9.66 -15.44 -19.01
CA PRO A 62 -9.86 -14.51 -20.12
C PRO A 62 -10.73 -13.32 -19.72
N VAL A 63 -10.55 -12.19 -20.40
CA VAL A 63 -11.53 -11.11 -20.45
C VAL A 63 -12.81 -11.65 -21.09
N VAL A 64 -13.94 -11.56 -20.41
CA VAL A 64 -15.23 -12.06 -20.91
C VAL A 64 -15.72 -11.22 -22.10
N ARG A 65 -15.65 -9.91 -21.96
CA ARG A 65 -16.04 -8.95 -23.03
C ARG A 65 -15.65 -7.51 -22.68
N ILE A 66 -15.66 -6.66 -23.67
CA ILE A 66 -15.63 -5.21 -23.47
C ILE A 66 -16.96 -4.78 -22.81
N ALA A 67 -16.89 -3.84 -21.86
CA ALA A 67 -18.07 -3.39 -21.14
C ALA A 67 -19.04 -2.62 -22.04
N SER A 68 -20.29 -3.04 -22.06
CA SER A 68 -21.36 -2.33 -22.78
C SER A 68 -21.83 -1.08 -22.01
N LYS A 69 -22.58 -0.21 -22.66
CA LYS A 69 -23.23 0.93 -21.99
C LYS A 69 -24.16 0.49 -20.85
N ILE A 70 -24.77 -0.69 -20.98
CA ILE A 70 -25.64 -1.27 -19.94
C ILE A 70 -24.81 -1.68 -18.73
N ASP A 71 -23.64 -2.28 -18.91
CA ASP A 71 -22.74 -2.68 -17.81
C ASP A 71 -22.27 -1.45 -17.03
N ILE A 72 -21.89 -0.40 -17.74
CA ILE A 72 -21.48 0.86 -17.12
C ILE A 72 -22.63 1.50 -16.35
N LYS A 73 -23.84 1.47 -16.90
CA LYS A 73 -25.03 1.95 -16.20
C LYS A 73 -25.30 1.14 -14.93
N ASN A 74 -25.28 -0.20 -15.04
CA ASN A 74 -25.46 -1.09 -13.89
C ASN A 74 -24.41 -0.87 -12.81
N TYR A 75 -23.15 -0.69 -13.20
CA TYR A 75 -22.07 -0.38 -12.28
C TYR A 75 -22.32 0.93 -11.50
N ASN A 76 -22.72 1.99 -12.21
CA ASN A 76 -23.03 3.28 -11.58
C ASN A 76 -24.26 3.19 -10.64
N GLU A 77 -25.30 2.47 -11.06
CA GLU A 77 -26.46 2.20 -10.19
C GLU A 77 -26.06 1.42 -8.93
N ASN A 78 -25.18 0.43 -9.07
CA ASN A 78 -24.67 -0.36 -7.96
C ASN A 78 -23.87 0.49 -6.96
N LEU A 79 -23.07 1.47 -7.43
CA LEU A 79 -22.38 2.41 -6.55
C LEU A 79 -23.36 3.24 -5.70
N VAL A 80 -24.47 3.70 -6.29
CA VAL A 80 -25.49 4.46 -5.56
C VAL A 80 -26.24 3.56 -4.56
N LYS A 81 -26.59 2.33 -4.98
CA LYS A 81 -27.23 1.35 -4.10
C LYS A 81 -26.33 0.93 -2.94
N ALA A 82 -25.04 0.76 -3.19
CA ALA A 82 -24.06 0.40 -2.19
C ALA A 82 -24.00 1.44 -1.06
N LYS A 83 -23.98 2.73 -1.38
CA LYS A 83 -24.00 3.79 -0.35
C LYS A 83 -25.23 3.71 0.55
N LYS A 84 -26.42 3.51 -0.04
CA LYS A 84 -27.65 3.35 0.72
C LYS A 84 -27.64 2.08 1.57
N ALA A 85 -27.14 0.99 1.01
CA ALA A 85 -27.04 -0.28 1.74
C ALA A 85 -26.07 -0.16 2.93
N LEU A 86 -24.97 0.57 2.78
CA LEU A 86 -24.04 0.84 3.87
C LEU A 86 -24.72 1.59 5.03
N GLU A 87 -25.46 2.66 4.73
CA GLU A 87 -26.20 3.44 5.73
C GLU A 87 -27.27 2.62 6.48
N ILE A 88 -27.99 1.75 5.75
CA ILE A 88 -28.98 0.83 6.35
C ILE A 88 -28.27 -0.17 7.28
N THR A 89 -27.19 -0.78 6.80
CA THR A 89 -26.45 -1.78 7.57
C THR A 89 -25.80 -1.17 8.80
N GLU A 90 -25.29 0.07 8.73
CA GLU A 90 -24.77 0.77 9.92
C GLU A 90 -25.83 0.94 11.02
N LYS A 91 -27.07 1.20 10.64
CA LYS A 91 -28.18 1.31 11.63
C LYS A 91 -28.46 -0.04 12.30
N ILE A 92 -28.42 -1.15 11.53
CA ILE A 92 -28.62 -2.50 12.06
C ILE A 92 -27.45 -2.87 13.00
N VAL A 93 -26.21 -2.67 12.58
CA VAL A 93 -25.01 -2.92 13.39
C VAL A 93 -25.06 -2.16 14.73
N LYS A 94 -25.51 -0.89 14.71
CA LYS A 94 -25.69 -0.09 15.93
C LYS A 94 -26.81 -0.62 16.82
N LYS A 95 -27.93 -1.05 16.21
CA LYS A 95 -29.08 -1.66 16.93
C LYS A 95 -28.62 -2.94 17.65
N ASP A 96 -27.85 -3.78 16.97
CA ASP A 96 -27.38 -5.06 17.48
C ASP A 96 -26.15 -4.92 18.38
N LYS A 97 -25.63 -3.71 18.59
CA LYS A 97 -24.46 -3.37 19.41
C LYS A 97 -23.23 -4.21 19.08
N LEU A 98 -23.00 -4.48 17.80
CA LEU A 98 -21.84 -5.25 17.34
C LEU A 98 -20.57 -4.40 17.38
N GLU A 99 -19.49 -4.96 17.93
CA GLU A 99 -18.18 -4.32 18.01
C GLU A 99 -17.42 -4.42 16.67
N MET A 100 -17.97 -3.77 15.65
CA MET A 100 -17.41 -3.73 14.31
C MET A 100 -17.65 -2.37 13.68
N LYS A 101 -16.73 -1.96 12.81
CA LYS A 101 -16.86 -0.74 12.00
C LYS A 101 -17.01 -1.13 10.54
N LEU A 102 -18.15 -0.78 9.96
CA LEU A 102 -18.36 -0.89 8.51
C LEU A 102 -17.50 0.18 7.80
N LEU A 103 -16.92 -0.18 6.68
CA LEU A 103 -16.01 0.66 5.91
C LEU A 103 -16.51 0.96 4.51
N ASP A 104 -17.06 -0.06 3.83
CA ASP A 104 -17.55 0.05 2.46
C ASP A 104 -18.48 -1.12 2.14
N CYS A 105 -19.23 -1.02 1.07
CA CYS A 105 -19.93 -2.16 0.50
C CYS A 105 -19.94 -2.12 -1.02
N GLU A 106 -20.03 -3.29 -1.64
CA GLU A 106 -20.00 -3.46 -3.09
C GLU A 106 -21.05 -4.46 -3.53
N TYR A 107 -21.78 -4.15 -4.62
CA TYR A 107 -22.61 -5.11 -5.33
C TYR A 107 -21.82 -5.71 -6.48
N THR A 108 -21.99 -7.02 -6.73
CA THR A 108 -21.52 -7.64 -7.98
C THR A 108 -22.27 -7.03 -9.17
N LEU A 109 -21.66 -7.08 -10.37
CA LEU A 109 -22.23 -6.47 -11.57
C LEU A 109 -23.64 -7.03 -11.91
N ASP A 110 -23.86 -8.31 -11.62
CA ASP A 110 -25.12 -9.02 -11.78
C ASP A 110 -26.15 -8.77 -10.67
N LYS A 111 -25.78 -8.00 -9.65
CA LYS A 111 -26.62 -7.65 -8.47
C LYS A 111 -27.04 -8.87 -7.62
N GLN A 112 -26.41 -10.04 -7.78
CA GLN A 112 -26.77 -11.25 -7.05
C GLN A 112 -26.12 -11.33 -5.67
N LYS A 113 -25.03 -10.57 -5.45
CA LYS A 113 -24.28 -10.58 -4.20
C LYS A 113 -23.97 -9.16 -3.76
N ILE A 114 -24.00 -8.95 -2.43
CA ILE A 114 -23.49 -7.74 -1.77
C ILE A 114 -22.37 -8.13 -0.80
N ILE A 115 -21.27 -7.41 -0.84
CA ILE A 115 -20.10 -7.63 -0.01
C ILE A 115 -19.94 -6.42 0.91
N PHE A 116 -19.95 -6.62 2.21
CA PHE A 116 -19.66 -5.60 3.20
C PHE A 116 -18.25 -5.76 3.73
N TYR A 117 -17.47 -4.68 3.66
CA TYR A 117 -16.12 -4.63 4.23
C TYR A 117 -16.20 -4.01 5.62
N TYR A 118 -15.62 -4.70 6.60
CA TYR A 118 -15.61 -4.24 7.98
C TYR A 118 -14.26 -4.45 8.65
N ASN A 119 -14.02 -3.69 9.71
CA ASN A 119 -12.91 -3.88 10.63
C ASN A 119 -13.47 -4.21 12.02
N ALA A 120 -12.85 -5.18 12.71
CA ALA A 120 -13.13 -5.53 14.08
C ALA A 120 -11.85 -6.03 14.75
N GLU A 121 -11.68 -5.76 16.04
CA GLU A 121 -10.52 -6.20 16.83
C GLU A 121 -10.60 -7.68 17.22
N GLY A 122 -11.81 -8.23 17.31
CA GLY A 122 -12.08 -9.59 17.71
C GLY A 122 -13.03 -10.34 16.78
N ARG A 123 -13.42 -11.53 17.23
CA ARG A 123 -14.42 -12.35 16.53
C ARG A 123 -15.82 -11.82 16.84
N VAL A 124 -16.55 -11.45 15.78
CA VAL A 124 -17.93 -10.95 15.86
C VAL A 124 -18.90 -12.06 15.50
N ASP A 125 -20.01 -12.17 16.24
CA ASP A 125 -21.12 -13.10 15.91
C ASP A 125 -22.10 -12.41 14.95
N PHE A 126 -22.13 -12.86 13.71
CA PHE A 126 -22.94 -12.27 12.64
C PHE A 126 -24.29 -12.95 12.40
N ARG A 127 -24.68 -13.95 13.20
CA ARG A 127 -25.87 -14.78 12.90
C ARG A 127 -27.16 -13.96 12.79
N GLU A 128 -27.40 -13.06 13.72
CA GLU A 128 -28.59 -12.20 13.69
C GLU A 128 -28.45 -11.11 12.61
N LEU A 129 -27.27 -10.47 12.53
CA LEU A 129 -26.98 -9.49 11.47
C LEU A 129 -27.23 -10.06 10.07
N LEU A 130 -26.78 -11.29 9.79
CA LEU A 130 -26.98 -11.92 8.49
C LEU A 130 -28.45 -12.18 8.18
N LYS A 131 -29.29 -12.53 9.19
CA LYS A 131 -30.73 -12.68 9.03
C LYS A 131 -31.40 -11.35 8.66
N ASP A 132 -31.08 -10.28 9.40
CA ASP A 132 -31.66 -8.96 9.18
C ASP A 132 -31.24 -8.42 7.79
N LEU A 133 -29.96 -8.57 7.42
CA LEU A 133 -29.47 -8.16 6.10
C LEU A 133 -30.08 -8.98 4.95
N ALA A 134 -30.25 -10.31 5.12
CA ALA A 134 -30.87 -11.15 4.11
C ALA A 134 -32.36 -10.81 3.91
N ALA A 135 -33.08 -10.46 4.98
CA ALA A 135 -34.47 -10.00 4.91
C ALA A 135 -34.59 -8.65 4.17
N GLU A 136 -33.65 -7.72 4.42
CA GLU A 136 -33.66 -6.37 3.84
C GLU A 136 -33.27 -6.38 2.36
N PHE A 137 -32.13 -7.00 2.02
CA PHE A 137 -31.55 -6.88 0.67
C PHE A 137 -31.97 -8.00 -0.29
N ARG A 138 -32.40 -9.15 0.22
CA ARG A 138 -32.86 -10.33 -0.56
C ARG A 138 -31.84 -10.80 -1.61
N VAL A 139 -30.56 -10.62 -1.34
CA VAL A 139 -29.41 -11.08 -2.16
C VAL A 139 -28.42 -11.82 -1.26
N ARG A 140 -27.49 -12.51 -1.85
CA ARG A 140 -26.43 -13.20 -1.10
C ARG A 140 -25.55 -12.16 -0.39
N ILE A 141 -25.42 -12.29 0.93
CA ILE A 141 -24.60 -11.42 1.77
C ILE A 141 -23.24 -12.07 2.00
N GLU A 142 -22.18 -11.29 1.84
CA GLU A 142 -20.82 -11.66 2.21
C GLU A 142 -20.24 -10.58 3.13
N LEU A 143 -19.76 -10.97 4.31
CA LEU A 143 -19.06 -10.09 5.25
C LEU A 143 -17.57 -10.37 5.16
N ARG A 144 -16.76 -9.35 4.85
CA ARG A 144 -15.33 -9.47 4.69
C ARG A 144 -14.59 -8.58 5.68
N GLN A 145 -13.89 -9.21 6.59
CA GLN A 145 -12.98 -8.50 7.48
C GLN A 145 -11.76 -8.01 6.70
N VAL A 146 -11.36 -6.77 6.93
CA VAL A 146 -10.18 -6.18 6.30
C VAL A 146 -9.16 -5.78 7.36
N GLY A 147 -7.90 -5.88 7.00
CA GLY A 147 -6.81 -5.48 7.88
C GLY A 147 -6.74 -3.96 8.06
N THR A 148 -6.00 -3.52 9.07
CA THR A 148 -5.93 -2.10 9.47
C THR A 148 -5.46 -1.17 8.35
N ARG A 149 -4.49 -1.59 7.51
CA ARG A 149 -4.03 -0.79 6.37
C ARG A 149 -5.10 -0.68 5.28
N GLU A 150 -5.81 -1.76 4.98
CA GLU A 150 -6.92 -1.73 4.02
C GLU A 150 -8.07 -0.88 4.54
N GLY A 151 -8.38 -0.96 5.84
CA GLY A 151 -9.33 -0.09 6.51
C GLY A 151 -8.96 1.39 6.40
N ALA A 152 -7.70 1.73 6.64
CA ALA A 152 -7.20 3.09 6.46
C ALA A 152 -7.30 3.56 4.99
N LYS A 153 -7.11 2.65 4.01
CA LYS A 153 -7.27 2.94 2.58
C LYS A 153 -8.72 3.33 2.23
N PHE A 154 -9.72 2.67 2.80
CA PHE A 154 -11.13 3.02 2.61
C PHE A 154 -11.43 4.42 3.18
N ILE A 155 -11.03 4.68 4.41
CA ILE A 155 -11.28 5.96 5.10
C ILE A 155 -10.49 7.08 4.41
N GLY A 156 -9.22 6.86 4.12
CA GLY A 156 -8.31 7.87 3.61
C GLY A 156 -7.70 8.73 4.71
N GLY A 157 -7.13 9.85 4.32
CA GLY A 157 -6.50 10.80 5.20
C GLY A 157 -5.15 11.29 4.70
N LEU A 158 -4.47 12.12 5.49
CA LEU A 158 -3.16 12.66 5.20
C LEU A 158 -2.10 11.97 6.07
N GLY A 159 -0.98 11.63 5.47
CA GLY A 159 0.19 11.16 6.20
C GLY A 159 0.89 12.30 6.95
N SER A 160 1.86 11.95 7.80
CA SER A 160 2.73 12.94 8.48
C SER A 160 3.49 13.86 7.51
N CYS A 161 3.67 13.43 6.26
CA CYS A 161 4.25 14.22 5.17
C CYS A 161 3.28 15.24 4.54
N GLY A 162 2.03 15.34 5.02
CA GLY A 162 1.00 16.25 4.48
C GLY A 162 0.35 15.80 3.16
N ARG A 163 0.76 14.65 2.60
CA ARG A 163 0.17 14.09 1.37
C ARG A 163 -0.88 13.04 1.72
N THR A 164 -1.79 12.75 0.78
CA THR A 164 -2.70 11.61 0.89
C THR A 164 -1.90 10.33 1.16
N ILE A 165 -2.41 9.47 2.05
CA ILE A 165 -1.74 8.21 2.42
C ILE A 165 -1.38 7.39 1.18
N CYS A 166 -0.16 6.84 1.17
CA CYS A 166 0.41 6.15 0.00
C CYS A 166 -0.47 5.00 -0.51
N CYS A 167 -1.07 4.22 0.39
CA CYS A 167 -1.95 3.10 0.05
C CYS A 167 -3.24 3.52 -0.68
N LYS A 168 -3.70 4.76 -0.54
CA LYS A 168 -4.85 5.32 -1.27
C LYS A 168 -4.43 6.10 -2.51
N ASN A 169 -3.20 6.61 -2.55
CA ASN A 169 -2.75 7.50 -3.62
C ASN A 169 -2.08 6.74 -4.79
N HIS A 170 -1.00 5.99 -4.53
CA HIS A 170 -0.20 5.38 -5.61
C HIS A 170 0.29 3.97 -5.33
N LEU A 171 0.52 3.58 -4.06
CA LEU A 171 1.03 2.26 -3.74
C LEU A 171 -0.05 1.19 -3.92
N ARG A 172 0.23 0.26 -4.83
CA ARG A 172 -0.64 -0.86 -5.18
C ARG A 172 -0.23 -2.15 -4.45
N GLU A 173 1.06 -2.35 -4.26
CA GLU A 173 1.69 -3.49 -3.58
C GLU A 173 2.47 -3.00 -2.37
N PHE A 174 2.66 -3.87 -1.40
CA PHE A 174 3.23 -3.51 -0.11
C PHE A 174 4.27 -4.54 0.30
N ASP A 175 5.52 -4.10 0.30
CA ASP A 175 6.63 -4.87 0.81
C ASP A 175 6.65 -4.88 2.34
N LEU A 176 7.39 -5.83 2.89
CA LEU A 176 7.63 -5.91 4.31
C LEU A 176 8.49 -4.72 4.75
N VAL A 177 8.01 -3.94 5.70
CA VAL A 177 8.75 -2.81 6.27
C VAL A 177 9.42 -3.27 7.56
N THR A 178 10.73 -3.04 7.68
CA THR A 178 11.50 -3.41 8.87
C THR A 178 11.98 -2.18 9.64
N MET A 179 12.26 -2.35 10.94
CA MET A 179 12.87 -1.31 11.77
C MET A 179 14.27 -0.91 11.28
N LYS A 180 15.01 -1.87 10.70
CA LYS A 180 16.32 -1.62 10.10
C LYS A 180 16.23 -0.60 8.97
N MET A 181 15.24 -0.73 8.07
CA MET A 181 15.01 0.25 7.01
C MET A 181 14.78 1.65 7.56
N ALA A 182 14.05 1.79 8.68
CA ALA A 182 13.83 3.09 9.31
C ALA A 182 15.14 3.67 9.91
N LYS A 183 15.96 2.83 10.55
CA LYS A 183 17.30 3.22 11.04
C LYS A 183 18.20 3.67 9.90
N ASP A 184 18.23 2.90 8.80
CA ASP A 184 19.05 3.19 7.62
C ASP A 184 18.68 4.53 6.96
N GLN A 185 17.43 4.96 7.10
CA GLN A 185 16.93 6.26 6.63
C GLN A 185 17.14 7.40 7.64
N GLY A 186 17.81 7.14 8.77
CA GLY A 186 18.04 8.14 9.82
C GLY A 186 16.80 8.54 10.61
N MET A 187 15.74 7.72 10.57
CA MET A 187 14.51 8.01 11.31
C MET A 187 14.66 7.68 12.80
N THR A 188 14.09 8.52 13.65
CA THR A 188 13.98 8.21 15.09
C THR A 188 13.02 7.05 15.30
N LEU A 189 13.41 6.07 16.12
CA LEU A 189 12.60 4.86 16.40
C LEU A 189 11.41 5.11 17.33
N ASN A 190 10.87 6.32 17.31
CA ASN A 190 9.64 6.63 18.04
C ASN A 190 8.43 6.15 17.22
N ALA A 191 7.62 5.27 17.79
CA ALA A 191 6.45 4.70 17.13
C ALA A 191 5.53 5.78 16.52
N SER A 192 5.33 6.92 17.19
CA SER A 192 4.52 8.03 16.67
C SER A 192 5.09 8.69 15.40
N LYS A 193 6.40 8.51 15.12
CA LYS A 193 7.08 9.10 13.96
C LYS A 193 7.23 8.14 12.79
N ILE A 194 7.22 6.83 13.05
CA ILE A 194 7.42 5.78 12.04
C ILE A 194 6.14 4.98 11.72
N ALA A 195 5.06 5.15 12.52
CA ALA A 195 3.78 4.52 12.25
C ALA A 195 2.91 5.37 11.31
N GLY A 196 2.24 4.69 10.38
CA GLY A 196 1.21 5.29 9.54
C GLY A 196 -0.15 5.39 10.25
N LEU A 197 -1.13 6.03 9.63
CA LEU A 197 -2.51 6.12 10.16
C LEU A 197 -3.15 4.74 10.41
N CYS A 198 -2.67 3.71 9.77
CA CYS A 198 -3.12 2.32 9.97
C CYS A 198 -2.49 1.63 11.20
N GLY A 199 -1.61 2.29 11.94
CA GLY A 199 -0.88 1.74 13.07
C GLY A 199 0.32 0.83 12.71
N LYS A 200 0.48 0.46 11.43
CA LYS A 200 1.66 -0.29 10.94
C LYS A 200 2.77 0.67 10.55
N LEU A 201 4.01 0.17 10.43
CA LEU A 201 5.12 0.96 9.90
C LEU A 201 4.75 1.61 8.56
N MET A 202 5.22 2.84 8.35
CA MET A 202 4.93 3.61 7.14
C MET A 202 5.47 2.91 5.90
N CYS A 203 4.60 2.66 4.93
CA CYS A 203 4.96 1.97 3.69
C CYS A 203 5.94 2.76 2.80
N CYS A 204 6.06 4.08 2.96
CA CYS A 204 7.07 4.87 2.28
C CYS A 204 8.50 4.49 2.69
N ILE A 205 8.70 3.96 3.90
CA ILE A 205 10.02 3.48 4.36
C ILE A 205 10.54 2.38 3.42
N ALA A 206 9.74 1.36 3.13
CA ALA A 206 10.14 0.32 2.18
C ALA A 206 10.22 0.86 0.74
N TYR A 207 9.26 1.70 0.35
CA TYR A 207 9.19 2.27 -1.01
C TYR A 207 10.43 3.11 -1.38
N GLU A 208 11.00 3.83 -0.41
CA GLU A 208 12.18 4.68 -0.62
C GLU A 208 13.50 3.95 -0.29
N ASN A 209 13.42 2.71 0.24
CA ASN A 209 14.58 2.01 0.79
C ASN A 209 15.75 1.85 -0.20
N GLU A 210 15.47 1.51 -1.46
CA GLU A 210 16.52 1.35 -2.48
C GLU A 210 17.32 2.64 -2.68
N LEU A 211 16.65 3.78 -2.77
CA LEU A 211 17.31 5.09 -2.92
C LEU A 211 18.25 5.39 -1.75
N TYR A 212 17.80 5.08 -0.51
CA TYR A 212 18.64 5.26 0.67
C TYR A 212 19.82 4.29 0.69
N GLN A 213 19.61 3.03 0.29
CA GLN A 213 20.70 2.05 0.20
C GLN A 213 21.74 2.47 -0.83
N GLU A 214 21.35 2.93 -2.01
CA GLU A 214 22.27 3.48 -3.00
C GLU A 214 23.04 4.70 -2.48
N ALA A 215 22.35 5.63 -1.81
CA ALA A 215 22.98 6.80 -1.23
C ALA A 215 24.01 6.41 -0.15
N ARG A 216 23.71 5.44 0.70
CA ARG A 216 24.64 4.91 1.73
C ARG A 216 25.93 4.32 1.16
N THR A 217 25.90 3.79 -0.06
CA THR A 217 27.13 3.29 -0.71
C THR A 217 28.05 4.42 -1.20
N ARG A 218 27.50 5.61 -1.46
CA ARG A 218 28.24 6.74 -2.04
C ARG A 218 28.66 7.78 -1.02
N ILE A 219 27.92 7.91 0.07
CA ILE A 219 28.08 8.99 1.06
C ILE A 219 28.69 8.43 2.34
N PRO A 220 29.65 9.12 2.97
CA PRO A 220 30.15 8.73 4.29
C PRO A 220 29.02 8.67 5.33
N LEU A 221 29.10 7.69 6.22
CA LEU A 221 28.09 7.45 7.25
C LEU A 221 28.44 8.20 8.55
N VAL A 222 27.44 8.33 9.43
CA VAL A 222 27.67 8.88 10.77
C VAL A 222 28.70 8.03 11.50
N GLY A 223 29.72 8.69 12.07
CA GLY A 223 30.84 8.03 12.74
C GLY A 223 32.06 7.81 11.86
N ASP A 224 31.94 7.90 10.53
CA ASP A 224 33.10 7.85 9.61
C ASP A 224 34.07 9.02 9.84
N ILE A 225 35.33 8.78 9.56
CA ILE A 225 36.35 9.81 9.56
C ILE A 225 36.60 10.24 8.13
N VAL A 226 36.58 11.55 7.91
CA VAL A 226 36.65 12.15 6.58
C VAL A 226 37.62 13.33 6.55
N ASP A 227 38.22 13.57 5.38
CA ASP A 227 38.97 14.79 5.08
C ASP A 227 38.04 15.76 4.33
N THR A 228 38.04 17.01 4.80
CA THR A 228 37.30 18.11 4.18
C THR A 228 38.31 19.19 3.74
N PRO A 229 37.92 20.17 2.92
CA PRO A 229 38.81 21.29 2.55
C PRO A 229 39.36 22.08 3.72
N LYS A 230 38.69 22.08 4.87
CA LYS A 230 39.09 22.83 6.08
C LYS A 230 39.74 21.96 7.15
N CYS A 231 39.40 20.70 7.23
CA CYS A 231 39.79 19.83 8.32
C CYS A 231 40.21 18.43 7.80
N LYS A 232 41.29 17.88 8.34
CA LYS A 232 41.69 16.50 8.12
C LYS A 232 41.34 15.63 9.31
N GLY A 233 40.74 14.47 9.03
CA GLY A 233 40.34 13.52 10.06
C GLY A 233 39.15 13.96 10.90
N CYS A 234 38.22 14.74 10.36
CA CYS A 234 37.01 15.12 11.02
C CYS A 234 36.01 13.96 11.10
N LYS A 235 35.21 13.92 12.17
CA LYS A 235 34.20 12.89 12.35
C LYS A 235 32.84 13.34 11.80
N VAL A 236 32.18 12.48 11.03
CA VAL A 236 30.81 12.72 10.56
C VAL A 236 29.83 12.54 11.73
N ILE A 237 29.02 13.55 12.00
CA ILE A 237 28.03 13.56 13.10
C ILE A 237 26.59 13.48 12.62
N ASP A 238 26.30 13.91 11.37
CA ASP A 238 24.97 13.89 10.80
C ASP A 238 25.07 13.77 9.28
N VAL A 239 24.12 13.08 8.64
CA VAL A 239 24.07 12.86 7.19
C VAL A 239 22.66 13.04 6.67
N ASN A 240 22.50 13.84 5.64
CA ASN A 240 21.27 13.95 4.88
C ASN A 240 21.46 13.28 3.51
N PHE A 241 20.99 12.04 3.39
CA PHE A 241 21.13 11.24 2.17
C PHE A 241 20.45 11.86 0.96
N LEU A 242 19.28 12.51 1.13
CA LEU A 242 18.50 13.09 0.02
C LEU A 242 19.14 14.38 -0.53
N LYS A 243 19.75 15.16 0.34
CA LYS A 243 20.47 16.40 -0.06
C LYS A 243 21.94 16.14 -0.39
N GLU A 244 22.43 14.93 -0.14
CA GLU A 244 23.83 14.55 -0.24
C GLU A 244 24.74 15.50 0.55
N THR A 245 24.31 15.90 1.76
CA THR A 245 25.08 16.76 2.66
C THR A 245 25.37 16.06 3.97
N LEU A 246 26.47 16.42 4.60
CA LEU A 246 26.90 15.87 5.87
C LEU A 246 27.44 16.96 6.79
N LYS A 247 27.36 16.74 8.10
CA LYS A 247 27.96 17.58 9.12
C LYS A 247 29.14 16.87 9.72
N THR A 248 30.24 17.61 9.85
CA THR A 248 31.47 17.10 10.47
C THR A 248 31.81 17.92 11.70
N ILE A 249 32.47 17.27 12.64
CA ILE A 249 33.05 17.91 13.83
C ILE A 249 34.58 17.73 13.80
N ASP A 250 35.31 18.80 14.05
CA ASP A 250 36.76 18.77 14.16
C ASP A 250 37.21 18.53 15.61
N GLY A 251 38.55 18.47 15.84
CA GLY A 251 39.14 18.31 17.17
C GLY A 251 38.90 19.48 18.13
N GLU A 252 38.47 20.62 17.65
CA GLU A 252 38.15 21.82 18.41
C GLU A 252 36.64 21.98 18.66
N ASN A 253 35.83 20.97 18.33
CA ASN A 253 34.37 20.95 18.39
C ASN A 253 33.65 21.95 17.44
N ASN A 254 34.32 22.42 16.40
CA ASN A 254 33.63 23.20 15.38
C ASN A 254 32.80 22.27 14.47
N ILE A 255 31.61 22.70 14.12
CA ILE A 255 30.69 21.96 13.26
C ILE A 255 30.58 22.70 11.93
N ASP A 256 30.88 22.00 10.86
CA ASP A 256 30.77 22.51 9.49
C ASP A 256 29.82 21.60 8.66
N ASP A 257 29.07 22.23 7.74
CA ASP A 257 28.23 21.56 6.76
C ASP A 257 28.97 21.42 5.43
N TRP A 258 28.92 20.23 4.85
CA TRP A 258 29.62 19.89 3.60
C TRP A 258 28.72 19.20 2.60
N ASN A 259 28.98 19.40 1.32
CA ASN A 259 28.43 18.53 0.30
C ASN A 259 29.23 17.22 0.27
N ALA A 260 28.58 16.08 0.13
CA ALA A 260 29.26 14.78 0.12
C ALA A 260 30.31 14.65 -0.97
N LYS A 261 30.20 15.40 -2.08
CA LYS A 261 31.18 15.44 -3.20
C LYS A 261 32.47 16.11 -2.84
N ASP A 262 32.46 17.00 -1.84
CA ASP A 262 33.64 17.79 -1.42
C ASP A 262 34.42 17.10 -0.29
N VAL A 263 34.03 15.91 0.09
CA VAL A 263 34.57 15.18 1.25
C VAL A 263 35.14 13.84 0.82
N VAL A 264 36.31 13.48 1.34
CA VAL A 264 36.99 12.21 1.08
C VAL A 264 36.95 11.35 2.33
N LYS A 265 36.42 10.14 2.22
CA LYS A 265 36.38 9.16 3.33
C LYS A 265 37.79 8.60 3.55
N VAL A 266 38.30 8.74 4.75
CA VAL A 266 39.64 8.24 5.16
C VAL A 266 39.50 6.91 5.88
N LYS A 267 38.54 6.77 6.81
CA LYS A 267 38.30 5.56 7.61
C LYS A 267 36.83 5.34 7.84
N GLY A 268 36.34 4.11 7.55
CA GLY A 268 34.98 3.67 7.85
C GLY A 268 34.81 3.39 9.33
N HIS A 269 33.61 3.77 9.86
CA HIS A 269 33.17 3.29 11.15
C HIS A 269 32.60 1.89 10.96
N VAL A 270 33.01 0.92 11.79
CA VAL A 270 32.42 -0.41 11.85
C VAL A 270 31.14 -0.26 12.67
N GLU A 271 29.96 -0.30 12.01
CA GLU A 271 28.71 -0.45 12.76
C GLU A 271 28.79 -1.77 13.54
N GLU A 272 28.78 -1.72 14.86
CA GLU A 272 28.52 -2.90 15.68
C GLU A 272 27.13 -3.39 15.30
N SER A 273 27.07 -4.58 14.70
CA SER A 273 25.83 -5.28 14.41
C SER A 273 25.16 -5.60 15.74
N SER A 274 24.26 -4.74 16.22
CA SER A 274 23.30 -5.14 17.21
C SER A 274 22.34 -6.10 16.53
N ASP A 275 22.59 -7.40 16.66
CA ASP A 275 21.66 -8.49 16.34
C ASP A 275 20.45 -8.41 17.31
N ASP A 276 19.57 -7.49 17.06
CA ASP A 276 18.22 -7.48 17.59
C ASP A 276 17.27 -7.77 16.41
N ASP A 277 17.31 -9.01 15.93
CA ASP A 277 16.23 -9.64 15.19
C ASP A 277 15.03 -9.86 16.15
N LEU A 278 14.42 -8.78 16.56
CA LEU A 278 13.06 -8.82 17.07
C LEU A 278 12.13 -8.82 15.85
N THR A 279 11.89 -10.02 15.33
CA THR A 279 10.70 -10.33 14.54
C THR A 279 9.50 -10.21 15.47
N ASP A 280 9.02 -9.01 15.70
CA ASP A 280 7.71 -8.82 16.27
C ASP A 280 6.65 -9.07 15.21
N ASP A 281 6.20 -10.33 15.18
CA ASP A 281 4.88 -10.70 14.70
C ASP A 281 3.83 -9.96 15.54
N ILE A 282 3.49 -8.75 15.12
CA ILE A 282 2.28 -8.10 15.58
C ILE A 282 1.12 -8.75 14.81
N LYS A 283 0.51 -9.73 15.47
CA LYS A 283 -0.77 -10.36 15.09
C LYS A 283 -1.89 -9.33 14.91
#